data_e7aef6170419b8a688696a17e7b7d1a2
#
_entry.id   e7aef6170419b8a688696a17e7b7d1a2
#
_cell.length_a   1.000
_cell.length_b   1.000
_cell.length_c   1.000
_cell.angle_alpha   90.00
_cell.angle_beta   90.00
_cell.angle_gamma   90.00
#
_symmetry.space_group_name_H-M   'P 1'
#
loop_
_entity.id
_entity.type
_entity.pdbx_description
1 polymer ?
#
loop_
_entity_poly.entity_id
_entity_poly.type
_entity_poly.pdbx_seq_one_letter_code
_entity_poly.pdbx_strand_id
1 'polypeptide(L)' 'MNCEEFEAVLSDYIDGEMSDQEASMMEKHAWICSACSETLNGVLQVRKTLSGFCLL' A
#
# COMPACT_ATOMS: atom_id res chain seq x y z
N MET A 1 -1.14 13.41 6.24
CA MET A 1 -2.01 12.43 5.52
C MET A 1 -2.99 11.80 6.49
N ASN A 2 -4.23 11.65 6.08
CA ASN A 2 -5.25 10.96 6.87
C ASN A 2 -5.68 9.68 6.15
N CYS A 3 -6.58 8.91 6.76
CA CYS A 3 -7.02 7.65 6.18
C CYS A 3 -7.71 7.81 4.83
N GLU A 4 -8.48 8.87 4.67
CA GLU A 4 -9.16 9.13 3.41
C GLU A 4 -8.16 9.40 2.30
N GLU A 5 -7.16 10.22 2.61
CA GLU A 5 -6.10 10.51 1.63
C GLU A 5 -5.30 9.25 1.32
N PHE A 6 -5.04 8.45 2.33
CA PHE A 6 -4.34 7.18 2.14
C PHE A 6 -5.09 6.30 1.15
N GLU A 7 -6.38 6.15 1.33
CA GLU A 7 -7.19 5.35 0.43
C GLU A 7 -7.27 5.93 -0.96
N ALA A 8 -7.31 7.25 -1.06
CA ALA A 8 -7.40 7.92 -2.36
C ALA A 8 -6.15 7.68 -3.21
N VAL A 9 -4.98 7.65 -2.56
CA VAL A 9 -3.72 7.47 -3.28
C VAL A 9 -3.30 6.00 -3.36
N LEU A 10 -4.06 5.12 -2.72
CA LEU A 10 -3.72 3.70 -2.70
C LEU A 10 -3.70 3.11 -4.12
N SER A 11 -4.61 3.53 -4.97
CA SER A 11 -4.63 3.09 -6.36
C SER A 11 -3.34 3.42 -7.08
N ASP A 12 -2.86 4.62 -6.88
CA ASP A 12 -1.60 5.05 -7.49
C ASP A 12 -0.43 4.24 -6.97
N TYR A 13 -0.48 3.89 -5.69
CA TYR A 13 0.54 3.05 -5.09
C TYR A 13 0.57 1.67 -5.74
N ILE A 14 -0.60 1.09 -5.95
CA ILE A 14 -0.72 -0.23 -6.58
C ILE A 14 -0.21 -0.19 -8.02
N ASP A 15 -0.55 0.87 -8.73
CA ASP A 15 -0.15 1.04 -10.13
C ASP A 15 1.32 1.38 -10.29
N GLY A 16 1.97 1.76 -9.21
CA GLY A 16 3.37 2.12 -9.25
C GLY A 16 3.63 3.51 -9.82
N GLU A 17 2.60 4.35 -9.89
CA GLU A 17 2.72 5.71 -10.42
C GLU A 17 3.06 6.73 -9.34
N MET A 18 3.19 6.28 -8.11
CA MET A 18 3.44 7.15 -6.99
C MET A 18 4.93 7.45 -6.86
N SER A 19 5.24 8.69 -6.52
CA SER A 19 6.63 9.07 -6.29
C SER A 19 7.12 8.49 -4.96
N ASP A 20 8.44 8.40 -4.81
CA ASP A 20 9.03 7.87 -3.59
C ASP A 20 8.62 8.68 -2.37
N GLN A 21 8.50 9.99 -2.53
CA GLN A 21 8.11 10.87 -1.45
C GLN A 21 6.70 10.55 -0.96
N GLU A 22 5.77 10.38 -1.88
CA GLU A 22 4.40 10.04 -1.53
C GLU A 22 4.30 8.64 -0.94
N ALA A 23 5.02 7.70 -1.50
CA ALA A 23 5.06 6.34 -0.97
C ALA A 23 5.58 6.33 0.46
N SER A 24 6.60 7.13 0.72
CA SER A 24 7.16 7.27 2.06
C SER A 24 6.13 7.81 3.04
N MET A 25 5.34 8.78 2.61
CA MET A 25 4.28 9.34 3.45
C MET A 25 3.20 8.30 3.76
N MET A 26 2.85 7.49 2.79
CA MET A 26 1.89 6.40 2.99
C MET A 26 2.41 5.40 4.00
N GLU A 27 3.66 5.02 3.88
CA GLU A 27 4.27 4.08 4.81
C GLU A 27 4.27 4.62 6.23
N LYS A 28 4.61 5.89 6.39
CA LYS A 28 4.59 6.53 7.70
C LYS A 28 3.19 6.53 8.30
N HIS A 29 2.20 6.82 7.48
CA HIS A 29 0.82 6.80 7.96
C HIS A 29 0.42 5.39 8.39
N ALA A 30 0.81 4.39 7.62
CA ALA A 30 0.51 3.00 7.96
C ALA A 30 1.17 2.56 9.27
N TRP A 31 2.28 3.21 9.64
CA TRP A 31 2.93 2.93 10.91
C TRP A 31 2.10 3.39 12.09
N ILE A 32 1.38 4.50 11.95
CA ILE A 32 0.59 5.05 13.05
C ILE A 32 -0.87 4.65 13.01
N CYS A 33 -1.34 4.14 11.89
CA CYS A 33 -2.73 3.72 11.74
C CYS A 33 -2.80 2.24 11.42
N SER A 34 -3.30 1.46 12.37
CA SER A 34 -3.41 0.00 12.20
C SER A 34 -4.29 -0.37 11.01
N ALA A 35 -5.39 0.34 10.83
CA ALA A 35 -6.31 0.06 9.74
C ALA A 35 -5.63 0.23 8.39
N CYS A 36 -4.89 1.32 8.22
CA CYS A 36 -4.18 1.57 6.97
C CYS A 36 -3.02 0.59 6.80
N SER A 37 -2.39 0.21 7.90
CA SER A 37 -1.34 -0.80 7.84
C SER A 37 -1.88 -2.13 7.32
N GLU A 38 -3.02 -2.54 7.81
CA GLU A 38 -3.66 -3.77 7.35
C GLU A 38 -4.08 -3.67 5.89
N THR A 39 -4.61 -2.54 5.50
CA THR A 39 -5.00 -2.30 4.11
C THR A 39 -3.79 -2.42 3.19
N LEU A 40 -2.69 -1.79 3.58
CA LEU A 40 -1.47 -1.83 2.79
C LEU A 40 -0.90 -3.24 2.70
N ASN A 41 -0.88 -3.94 3.83
CA ASN A 41 -0.41 -5.32 3.86
C ASN A 41 -1.27 -6.23 2.98
N GLY A 42 -2.57 -6.02 3.00
CA GLY A 42 -3.48 -6.79 2.16
C GLY A 42 -3.18 -6.60 0.68
N VAL A 43 -2.95 -5.36 0.29
CA VAL A 43 -2.62 -5.04 -1.10
C VAL A 43 -1.30 -5.68 -1.50
N LEU A 44 -0.30 -5.58 -0.63
CA LEU A 44 1.00 -6.16 -0.91
C LEU A 44 0.93 -7.69 -0.99
N GLN A 45 0.12 -8.31 -0.15
CA GLN A 45 -0.07 -9.75 -0.17
C GLN A 45 -0.72 -10.22 -1.45
N VAL A 46 -1.71 -9.47 -1.93
CA VAL A 46 -2.37 -9.82 -3.19
C VAL A 46 -1.37 -9.81 -4.33
N ARG A 47 -0.53 -8.79 -4.39
CA ARG A 47 0.50 -8.71 -5.42
C ARG A 47 1.49 -9.86 -5.30
N LYS A 48 1.90 -10.17 -4.07
CA LYS A 48 2.82 -11.27 -3.82
C LYS A 48 2.21 -12.60 -4.23
N THR A 49 0.94 -12.78 -3.92
CA THR A 49 0.25 -14.02 -4.26
C THR A 49 0.25 -14.24 -5.75
N LEU A 50 0.01 -13.20 -6.52
CA LEU A 50 0.02 -13.29 -7.97
C LEU A 50 1.41 -13.67 -8.49
N SER A 51 2.44 -13.12 -7.87
CA SER A 51 3.82 -13.45 -8.27
C SER A 51 4.27 -14.78 -7.71
N GLY A 52 4.01 -14.97 -6.42
CA GLY A 52 4.49 -16.15 -5.71
C GLY A 52 3.78 -17.42 -6.08
N PHE A 53 2.59 -17.30 -6.57
CA PHE A 53 1.81 -18.46 -6.93
C PHE A 53 2.53 -19.31 -7.97
N CYS A 54 3.21 -18.66 -8.85
CA CYS A 54 3.95 -19.35 -9.90
C CYS A 54 5.10 -20.19 -9.38
N LEU A 55 5.53 -19.89 -8.17
CA LEU A 55 6.63 -20.61 -7.55
C LEU A 55 6.21 -21.95 -6.96
N LEU A 56 4.93 -22.08 -6.73
CA LEU A 56 4.41 -23.32 -6.16
C LEU A 56 4.02 -24.29 -7.23
#